data_b1ebc745e96deb349a9e11eb177b46fc
#
_entry.id   b1ebc745e96deb349a9e11eb177b46fc
#
_cell.length_a   1.000
_cell.length_b   1.000
_cell.length_c   1.000
_cell.angle_alpha   90.00
_cell.angle_beta   90.00
_cell.angle_gamma   90.00
#
_symmetry.space_group_name_H-M   'P 1'
#
loop_
_entity.id
_entity.type
_entity.pdbx_description
1 polymer ?
#
loop_
_entity_poly.entity_id
_entity_poly.type
_entity_poly.pdbx_seq_one_letter_code
_entity_poly.pdbx_strand_id
1 'polypeptide(L)'
;MKTKNFIVPHDFSSVANIALQHAIATAKIVNAEINVLHVVGKGKDISEAEKQLNDIISSTNSEVKLIPNVRIGNIFEDIGDFAAEKHAELIFMGTHGIQGWQHITGSNALKVINSSKVPFIIVQEKTADDDGYQNIIVPLDLNKETKQKLAVVADIATYFKSKVHVIT
;
A
#
# COMPACT_ATOMS: atom_id res chain seq x y z
N MET A 1 23.21 3.79 -1.87
CA MET A 1 22.09 2.83 -2.00
C MET A 1 20.92 3.58 -2.61
N LYS A 2 20.16 2.97 -3.53
CA LYS A 2 18.96 3.60 -4.11
C LYS A 2 17.89 3.63 -3.01
N THR A 3 17.26 4.79 -2.81
CA THR A 3 16.16 4.93 -1.84
C THR A 3 14.99 4.06 -2.29
N LYS A 4 14.45 3.26 -1.38
CA LYS A 4 13.26 2.44 -1.63
C LYS A 4 12.03 3.33 -1.75
N ASN A 5 11.08 2.92 -2.57
CA ASN A 5 9.82 3.64 -2.77
C ASN A 5 8.63 2.76 -2.42
N PHE A 6 7.70 3.29 -1.65
CA PHE A 6 6.39 2.69 -1.40
C PHE A 6 5.29 3.57 -1.98
N ILE A 7 4.19 2.94 -2.37
CA ILE A 7 3.00 3.65 -2.83
C ILE A 7 1.88 3.40 -1.82
N VAL A 8 1.15 4.46 -1.50
CA VAL A 8 -0.08 4.39 -0.71
C VAL A 8 -1.19 5.04 -1.51
N PRO A 9 -2.05 4.25 -2.18
CA PRO A 9 -3.29 4.78 -2.74
C PRO A 9 -4.17 5.32 -1.63
N HIS A 10 -4.68 6.55 -1.78
CA HIS A 10 -5.42 7.24 -0.75
C HIS A 10 -6.72 7.84 -1.31
N ASP A 11 -7.85 7.42 -0.77
CA ASP A 11 -9.20 7.89 -1.14
C ASP A 11 -9.83 8.78 -0.08
N PHE A 12 -9.01 9.32 0.82
CA PHE A 12 -9.40 10.16 1.96
C PHE A 12 -10.20 9.42 3.05
N SER A 13 -10.32 8.10 2.97
CA SER A 13 -10.97 7.27 3.99
C SER A 13 -10.08 7.02 5.21
N SER A 14 -10.71 6.63 6.32
CA SER A 14 -9.99 6.24 7.55
C SER A 14 -9.08 5.02 7.33
N VAL A 15 -9.49 4.06 6.52
CA VAL A 15 -8.67 2.87 6.23
C VAL A 15 -7.47 3.20 5.35
N ALA A 16 -7.56 4.19 4.46
CA ALA A 16 -6.41 4.68 3.72
C ALA A 16 -5.39 5.35 4.65
N ASN A 17 -5.84 6.08 5.66
CA ASN A 17 -4.97 6.60 6.73
C ASN A 17 -4.29 5.46 7.51
N ILE A 18 -5.00 4.38 7.82
CA ILE A 18 -4.42 3.21 8.47
C ILE A 18 -3.35 2.56 7.57
N ALA A 19 -3.61 2.43 6.27
CA ALA A 19 -2.62 1.92 5.31
C ALA A 19 -1.38 2.83 5.24
N LEU A 20 -1.55 4.14 5.31
CA LEU A 20 -0.44 5.10 5.39
C LEU A 20 0.40 4.88 6.66
N GLN A 21 -0.22 4.63 7.82
CA GLN A 21 0.51 4.32 9.06
C GLN A 21 1.31 3.03 8.93
N HIS A 22 0.76 1.97 8.34
CA HIS A 22 1.51 0.73 8.06
C HIS A 22 2.71 0.97 7.13
N ALA A 23 2.51 1.78 6.09
CA ALA A 23 3.59 2.16 5.19
C ALA A 23 4.70 2.95 5.91
N ILE A 24 4.33 3.90 6.78
CA ILE A 24 5.27 4.70 7.57
C ILE A 24 6.08 3.79 8.51
N ALA A 25 5.43 2.91 9.25
CA ALA A 25 6.12 1.98 10.15
C ALA A 25 7.14 1.10 9.39
N THR A 26 6.76 0.60 8.21
CA THR A 26 7.67 -0.18 7.36
C THR A 26 8.80 0.68 6.79
N ALA A 27 8.47 1.88 6.28
CA ALA A 27 9.43 2.79 5.66
C ALA A 27 10.53 3.25 6.62
N LYS A 28 10.20 3.48 7.90
CA LYS A 28 11.18 3.81 8.94
C LYS A 28 12.27 2.74 9.07
N ILE A 29 11.90 1.46 9.00
CA ILE A 29 12.82 0.33 9.17
C ILE A 29 13.79 0.21 7.99
N VAL A 30 13.26 0.40 6.77
CA VAL A 30 14.02 0.15 5.53
C VAL A 30 14.54 1.42 4.85
N ASN A 31 14.31 2.59 5.45
CA ASN A 31 14.68 3.90 4.92
C ASN A 31 14.08 4.14 3.51
N ALA A 32 12.75 4.00 3.41
CA ALA A 32 12.01 4.23 2.18
C ALA A 32 11.33 5.62 2.18
N GLU A 33 11.02 6.12 0.98
CA GLU A 33 10.10 7.24 0.77
C GLU A 33 8.71 6.70 0.43
N ILE A 34 7.66 7.48 0.74
CA ILE A 34 6.29 7.10 0.46
C ILE A 34 5.66 8.10 -0.50
N ASN A 35 5.21 7.60 -1.64
CA ASN A 35 4.36 8.34 -2.57
C ASN A 35 2.89 8.08 -2.22
N VAL A 36 2.21 9.09 -1.71
CA VAL A 36 0.77 9.03 -1.42
C VAL A 36 0.02 9.43 -2.68
N LEU A 37 -0.73 8.50 -3.26
CA LEU A 37 -1.37 8.65 -4.57
C LEU A 37 -2.88 8.77 -4.43
N HIS A 38 -3.46 9.87 -4.92
CA HIS A 38 -4.89 9.96 -5.16
C HIS A 38 -5.21 9.93 -6.65
N VAL A 39 -6.14 9.09 -7.06
CA VAL A 39 -6.58 8.98 -8.46
C VAL A 39 -7.96 9.60 -8.59
N VAL A 40 -8.07 10.65 -9.39
CA VAL A 40 -9.33 11.34 -9.71
C VAL A 40 -9.87 10.90 -11.06
N GLY A 41 -11.18 10.76 -11.17
CA GLY A 41 -11.84 10.48 -12.45
C GLY A 41 -11.71 11.64 -13.43
N LYS A 42 -11.78 11.36 -14.73
CA LYS A 42 -11.76 12.36 -15.79
C LYS A 42 -12.82 13.45 -15.57
N GLY A 43 -12.43 14.70 -15.75
CA GLY A 43 -13.31 15.87 -15.63
C GLY A 43 -13.53 16.37 -14.19
N LYS A 44 -12.87 15.80 -13.18
CA LYS A 44 -12.89 16.33 -11.82
C LYS A 44 -11.77 17.34 -11.61
N ASP A 45 -11.99 18.25 -10.65
CA ASP A 45 -10.98 19.23 -10.25
C ASP A 45 -9.86 18.56 -9.45
N ILE A 46 -8.63 18.75 -9.92
CA ILE A 46 -7.42 18.21 -9.28
C ILE A 46 -7.06 19.05 -8.05
N SER A 47 -7.33 20.34 -8.07
CA SER A 47 -6.88 21.30 -7.05
C SER A 47 -7.42 20.95 -5.68
N GLU A 48 -8.68 20.53 -5.60
CA GLU A 48 -9.28 20.10 -4.34
C GLU A 48 -8.65 18.82 -3.80
N ALA A 49 -8.38 17.86 -4.69
CA ALA A 49 -7.71 16.62 -4.33
C ALA A 49 -6.25 16.86 -3.86
N GLU A 50 -5.53 17.76 -4.54
CA GLU A 50 -4.18 18.15 -4.14
C GLU A 50 -4.17 18.81 -2.76
N LYS A 51 -5.13 19.71 -2.52
CA LYS A 51 -5.27 20.36 -1.21
C LYS A 51 -5.53 19.34 -0.11
N GLN A 52 -6.53 18.48 -0.28
CA GLN A 52 -6.89 17.46 0.71
C GLN A 52 -5.72 16.52 0.99
N LEU A 53 -4.98 16.10 -0.05
CA LEU A 53 -3.83 15.23 0.10
C LEU A 53 -2.68 15.92 0.86
N ASN A 54 -2.43 17.18 0.56
CA ASN A 54 -1.44 17.99 1.29
C ASN A 54 -1.83 18.21 2.75
N ASP A 55 -3.11 18.43 3.05
CA ASP A 55 -3.61 18.58 4.41
C ASP A 55 -3.40 17.30 5.22
N ILE A 56 -3.67 16.13 4.63
CA ILE A 56 -3.41 14.82 5.27
C ILE A 56 -1.91 14.66 5.55
N ILE A 57 -1.06 14.89 4.56
CA ILE A 57 0.39 14.74 4.72
C ILE A 57 0.92 15.70 5.80
N SER A 58 0.47 16.95 5.79
CA SER A 58 0.89 17.97 6.76
C SER A 58 0.44 17.66 8.18
N SER A 59 -0.73 17.02 8.34
CA SER A 59 -1.25 16.58 9.63
C SER A 59 -0.65 15.25 10.11
N THR A 60 0.03 14.51 9.23
CA THR A 60 0.66 13.25 9.56
C THR A 60 2.01 13.50 10.22
N ASN A 61 2.13 13.17 11.51
CA ASN A 61 3.41 13.27 12.22
C ASN A 61 4.33 12.11 11.80
N SER A 62 5.25 12.38 10.87
CA SER A 62 6.15 11.36 10.33
C SER A 62 7.53 11.93 10.03
N GLU A 63 8.58 11.18 10.39
CA GLU A 63 9.97 11.44 9.97
C GLU A 63 10.26 10.90 8.57
N VAL A 64 9.36 10.05 8.04
CA VAL A 64 9.45 9.50 6.70
C VAL A 64 9.01 10.56 5.70
N LYS A 65 9.71 10.69 4.60
CA LYS A 65 9.35 11.59 3.51
C LYS A 65 8.08 11.11 2.81
N LEU A 66 7.02 11.90 2.91
CA LEU A 66 5.74 11.70 2.24
C LEU A 66 5.65 12.63 1.04
N ILE A 67 5.33 12.08 -0.13
CA ILE A 67 5.27 12.81 -1.41
C ILE A 67 3.84 12.74 -1.94
N PRO A 68 3.10 13.87 -2.01
CA PRO A 68 1.76 13.88 -2.56
C PRO A 68 1.79 13.72 -4.08
N ASN A 69 0.86 12.91 -4.60
CA ASN A 69 0.68 12.73 -6.03
C ASN A 69 -0.82 12.64 -6.34
N VAL A 70 -1.28 13.43 -7.29
CA VAL A 70 -2.65 13.32 -7.83
C VAL A 70 -2.56 12.94 -9.30
N ARG A 71 -3.37 11.98 -9.74
CA ARG A 71 -3.41 11.48 -11.10
C ARG A 71 -4.85 11.46 -11.62
N ILE A 72 -5.05 11.90 -12.86
CA ILE A 72 -6.34 11.74 -13.54
C ILE A 72 -6.34 10.38 -14.23
N GLY A 73 -7.31 9.53 -13.90
CA GLY A 73 -7.35 8.22 -14.53
C GLY A 73 -8.35 7.26 -13.92
N ASN A 74 -7.99 5.99 -13.97
CA ASN A 74 -8.74 4.86 -13.46
C ASN A 74 -7.93 4.12 -12.40
N ILE A 75 -8.45 4.01 -11.20
CA ILE A 75 -7.79 3.34 -10.07
C ILE A 75 -7.30 1.92 -10.40
N PHE A 76 -7.99 1.20 -11.29
CA PHE A 76 -7.67 -0.18 -11.60
C PHE A 76 -6.36 -0.36 -12.37
N GLU A 77 -5.96 0.64 -13.13
CA GLU A 77 -4.78 0.63 -13.98
C GLU A 77 -3.69 1.56 -13.43
N ASP A 78 -4.09 2.78 -13.09
CA ASP A 78 -3.15 3.84 -12.73
C ASP A 78 -2.36 3.59 -11.44
N ILE A 79 -2.89 2.84 -10.48
CA ILE A 79 -2.14 2.49 -9.26
C ILE A 79 -0.94 1.60 -9.62
N GLY A 80 -1.15 0.57 -10.43
CA GLY A 80 -0.09 -0.34 -10.86
C GLY A 80 0.94 0.33 -11.75
N ASP A 81 0.47 1.14 -12.70
CA ASP A 81 1.33 1.89 -13.62
C ASP A 81 2.19 2.91 -12.88
N PHE A 82 1.58 3.67 -11.97
CA PHE A 82 2.32 4.62 -11.14
C PHE A 82 3.36 3.93 -10.25
N ALA A 83 3.02 2.79 -9.66
CA ALA A 83 3.96 2.03 -8.87
C ALA A 83 5.16 1.54 -9.71
N ALA A 84 4.92 1.11 -10.95
CA ALA A 84 5.97 0.72 -11.87
C ALA A 84 6.83 1.93 -12.31
N GLU A 85 6.23 3.07 -12.62
CA GLU A 85 6.94 4.32 -12.96
C GLU A 85 7.87 4.79 -11.84
N LYS A 86 7.42 4.68 -10.60
CA LYS A 86 8.20 5.05 -9.41
C LYS A 86 9.18 3.97 -8.97
N HIS A 87 9.23 2.82 -9.65
CA HIS A 87 10.02 1.66 -9.24
C HIS A 87 9.74 1.27 -7.79
N ALA A 88 8.46 1.25 -7.42
CA ALA A 88 8.05 0.95 -6.06
C ALA A 88 8.32 -0.53 -5.72
N GLU A 89 8.65 -0.79 -4.46
CA GLU A 89 8.84 -2.15 -3.95
C GLU A 89 7.57 -2.74 -3.35
N LEU A 90 6.71 -1.87 -2.78
CA LEU A 90 5.45 -2.28 -2.13
C LEU A 90 4.36 -1.24 -2.37
N ILE A 91 3.12 -1.71 -2.41
CA ILE A 91 1.90 -0.89 -2.38
C ILE A 91 1.13 -1.24 -1.10
N PHE A 92 0.88 -0.25 -0.25
CA PHE A 92 0.04 -0.41 0.93
C PHE A 92 -1.35 0.12 0.62
N MET A 93 -2.35 -0.74 0.62
CA MET A 93 -3.71 -0.37 0.24
C MET A 93 -4.71 -0.74 1.33
N GLY A 94 -5.47 0.26 1.80
CA GLY A 94 -6.57 0.04 2.71
C GLY A 94 -7.80 -0.50 1.98
N THR A 95 -8.46 -1.49 2.57
CA THR A 95 -9.72 -2.01 2.06
C THR A 95 -10.74 -2.10 3.17
N HIS A 96 -11.92 -1.46 2.99
CA HIS A 96 -13.06 -1.72 3.86
C HIS A 96 -13.83 -2.95 3.38
N GLY A 97 -14.37 -3.71 4.33
CA GLY A 97 -15.25 -4.82 4.03
C GLY A 97 -16.53 -4.41 3.28
N ILE A 98 -17.08 -3.20 3.51
CA ILE A 98 -18.37 -2.78 2.94
C ILE A 98 -18.45 -1.30 2.51
N GLN A 99 -17.61 -0.36 3.00
CA GLN A 99 -17.83 1.08 2.79
C GLN A 99 -16.65 1.91 2.26
N GLY A 100 -15.45 1.35 2.11
CA GLY A 100 -14.32 2.07 1.52
C GLY A 100 -14.15 1.70 0.05
N TRP A 101 -13.68 2.64 -0.76
CA TRP A 101 -13.56 2.46 -2.21
C TRP A 101 -14.79 1.72 -2.75
N GLN A 102 -15.95 2.37 -2.74
CA GLN A 102 -17.26 1.76 -3.07
C GLN A 102 -17.27 0.96 -4.38
N HIS A 103 -16.18 1.06 -5.14
CA HIS A 103 -15.92 0.33 -6.38
C HIS A 103 -14.87 -0.78 -6.25
N ILE A 104 -14.19 -0.93 -5.09
CA ILE A 104 -13.20 -1.99 -4.86
C ILE A 104 -13.71 -2.96 -3.80
N THR A 105 -14.80 -3.64 -4.08
CA THR A 105 -15.29 -4.78 -3.29
C THR A 105 -15.09 -6.06 -4.09
N GLY A 106 -14.55 -7.09 -3.45
CA GLY A 106 -14.43 -8.43 -4.04
C GLY A 106 -13.64 -8.46 -5.36
N SER A 107 -14.33 -8.64 -6.48
CA SER A 107 -13.71 -8.78 -7.81
C SER A 107 -12.92 -7.55 -8.29
N ASN A 108 -13.21 -6.36 -7.78
CA ASN A 108 -12.52 -5.14 -8.20
C ASN A 108 -11.17 -4.96 -7.48
N ALA A 109 -11.06 -5.29 -6.19
CA ALA A 109 -9.77 -5.31 -5.49
C ALA A 109 -8.81 -6.29 -6.17
N LEU A 110 -9.30 -7.47 -6.56
CA LEU A 110 -8.52 -8.44 -7.31
C LEU A 110 -8.06 -7.92 -8.67
N LYS A 111 -8.87 -7.11 -9.37
CA LYS A 111 -8.44 -6.50 -10.64
C LYS A 111 -7.28 -5.54 -10.44
N VAL A 112 -7.31 -4.67 -9.42
CA VAL A 112 -6.21 -3.76 -9.09
C VAL A 112 -4.94 -4.54 -8.76
N ILE A 113 -5.06 -5.57 -7.91
CA ILE A 113 -3.93 -6.40 -7.50
C ILE A 113 -3.34 -7.14 -8.71
N ASN A 114 -4.17 -7.71 -9.57
CA ASN A 114 -3.73 -8.49 -10.73
C ASN A 114 -3.15 -7.61 -11.86
N SER A 115 -3.48 -6.33 -11.91
CA SER A 115 -2.92 -5.40 -12.92
C SER A 115 -1.51 -4.94 -12.60
N SER A 116 -1.05 -5.11 -11.36
CA SER A 116 0.26 -4.63 -10.91
C SER A 116 1.29 -5.76 -10.81
N LYS A 117 2.53 -5.44 -11.19
CA LYS A 117 3.71 -6.29 -10.91
C LYS A 117 4.31 -6.03 -9.54
N VAL A 118 3.94 -4.93 -8.90
CA VAL A 118 4.41 -4.57 -7.56
C VAL A 118 3.50 -5.23 -6.53
N PRO A 119 4.05 -5.90 -5.50
CA PRO A 119 3.25 -6.59 -4.50
C PRO A 119 2.46 -5.61 -3.62
N PHE A 120 1.29 -6.07 -3.17
CA PHE A 120 0.40 -5.33 -2.28
C PHE A 120 0.47 -5.86 -0.84
N ILE A 121 0.45 -4.93 0.11
CA ILE A 121 0.05 -5.18 1.49
C ILE A 121 -1.35 -4.62 1.66
N ILE A 122 -2.32 -5.51 1.82
CA ILE A 122 -3.72 -5.12 2.02
C ILE A 122 -3.97 -4.93 3.51
N VAL A 123 -4.42 -3.74 3.87
CA VAL A 123 -4.66 -3.34 5.25
C VAL A 123 -6.15 -3.18 5.50
N GLN A 124 -6.61 -3.66 6.64
CA GLN A 124 -7.97 -3.46 7.14
C GLN A 124 -7.97 -2.45 8.30
N GLU A 125 -8.96 -2.51 9.17
CA GLU A 125 -9.20 -1.51 10.21
C GLU A 125 -8.17 -1.50 11.35
N LYS A 126 -7.31 -2.52 11.45
CA LYS A 126 -6.32 -2.58 12.53
C LYS A 126 -5.11 -1.71 12.18
N THR A 127 -4.78 -0.78 13.07
CA THR A 127 -3.57 0.05 12.98
C THR A 127 -2.30 -0.81 13.10
N ALA A 128 -1.19 -0.34 12.53
CA ALA A 128 0.10 -0.96 12.76
C ALA A 128 0.48 -0.79 14.24
N ASP A 129 0.92 -1.89 14.85
CA ASP A 129 1.59 -1.83 16.14
C ASP A 129 3.00 -1.22 15.95
N ASP A 130 3.55 -0.57 16.97
CA ASP A 130 4.90 0.03 16.90
C ASP A 130 5.98 -1.00 16.56
N ASP A 131 5.78 -2.26 16.94
CA ASP A 131 6.66 -3.39 16.65
C ASP A 131 6.42 -4.03 15.26
N GLY A 132 5.45 -3.52 14.48
CA GLY A 132 5.12 -3.99 13.14
C GLY A 132 4.52 -5.40 13.10
N TYR A 133 4.92 -6.20 12.11
CA TYR A 133 4.37 -7.54 11.87
C TYR A 133 5.17 -8.61 12.61
N GLN A 134 4.86 -8.87 13.87
CA GLN A 134 5.60 -9.86 14.68
C GLN A 134 5.37 -11.31 14.23
N ASN A 135 4.18 -11.63 13.72
CA ASN A 135 3.81 -12.96 13.26
C ASN A 135 3.24 -12.88 11.85
N ILE A 136 3.77 -13.70 10.95
CA ILE A 136 3.32 -13.83 9.57
C ILE A 136 2.83 -15.27 9.37
N ILE A 137 1.58 -15.43 8.96
CA ILE A 137 1.00 -16.73 8.63
C ILE A 137 1.03 -16.90 7.11
N VAL A 138 1.66 -17.97 6.64
CA VAL A 138 1.82 -18.25 5.21
C VAL A 138 1.10 -19.55 4.87
N PRO A 139 -0.08 -19.47 4.23
CA PRO A 139 -0.69 -20.65 3.65
C PRO A 139 0.12 -21.07 2.41
N LEU A 140 0.65 -22.29 2.42
CA LEU A 140 1.35 -22.88 1.30
C LEU A 140 0.48 -23.97 0.67
N ASP A 141 0.23 -23.79 -0.62
CA ASP A 141 -0.13 -24.88 -1.51
C ASP A 141 1.12 -25.33 -2.29
N LEU A 142 1.13 -26.56 -2.77
CA LEU A 142 2.30 -27.13 -3.47
C LEU A 142 2.51 -26.58 -4.89
N ASN A 143 1.85 -25.47 -5.25
CA ASN A 143 1.89 -24.86 -6.57
C ASN A 143 3.14 -23.96 -6.77
N LYS A 144 3.60 -23.86 -8.04
CA LYS A 144 4.78 -23.05 -8.39
C LYS A 144 4.64 -21.55 -8.04
N GLU A 145 3.42 -21.03 -8.01
CA GLU A 145 3.10 -19.63 -7.69
C GLU A 145 3.42 -19.26 -6.24
N THR A 146 3.44 -20.24 -5.36
CA THR A 146 3.80 -20.08 -3.95
C THR A 146 5.24 -19.56 -3.76
N LYS A 147 6.17 -19.90 -4.67
CA LYS A 147 7.56 -19.45 -4.57
C LYS A 147 7.72 -17.93 -4.68
N GLN A 148 6.88 -17.27 -5.46
CA GLN A 148 6.92 -15.79 -5.59
C GLN A 148 6.48 -15.10 -4.30
N LYS A 149 5.48 -15.66 -3.62
CA LYS A 149 5.00 -15.14 -2.33
C LYS A 149 6.07 -15.25 -1.25
N LEU A 150 6.85 -16.33 -1.26
CA LEU A 150 7.88 -16.57 -0.25
C LEU A 150 8.98 -15.51 -0.24
N ALA A 151 9.36 -14.96 -1.39
CA ALA A 151 10.36 -13.90 -1.44
C ALA A 151 9.87 -12.64 -0.71
N VAL A 152 8.65 -12.19 -0.99
CA VAL A 152 8.04 -11.03 -0.32
C VAL A 152 7.86 -11.28 1.18
N VAL A 153 7.41 -12.48 1.55
CA VAL A 153 7.29 -12.88 2.97
C VAL A 153 8.63 -12.84 3.68
N ALA A 154 9.70 -13.34 3.04
CA ALA A 154 11.04 -13.33 3.61
C ALA A 154 11.57 -11.90 3.83
N ASP A 155 11.33 -10.99 2.86
CA ASP A 155 11.71 -9.59 2.98
C ASP A 155 10.98 -8.91 4.16
N ILE A 156 9.65 -9.04 4.22
CA ILE A 156 8.84 -8.48 5.31
C ILE A 156 9.24 -9.09 6.66
N ALA A 157 9.41 -10.41 6.72
CA ALA A 157 9.85 -11.09 7.94
C ALA A 157 11.22 -10.60 8.42
N THR A 158 12.13 -10.33 7.49
CA THR A 158 13.44 -9.77 7.79
C THR A 158 13.35 -8.35 8.32
N TYR A 159 12.50 -7.50 7.73
CA TYR A 159 12.31 -6.11 8.17
C TYR A 159 11.83 -6.03 9.63
N PHE A 160 10.85 -6.84 9.99
CA PHE A 160 10.23 -6.81 11.32
C PHE A 160 10.76 -7.88 12.28
N LYS A 161 11.73 -8.72 11.86
CA LYS A 161 12.19 -9.89 12.62
C LYS A 161 11.03 -10.82 13.02
N SER A 162 10.09 -10.97 12.10
CA SER A 162 8.84 -11.70 12.32
C SER A 162 9.07 -13.19 12.49
N LYS A 163 8.19 -13.83 13.26
CA LYS A 163 8.03 -15.29 13.23
C LYS A 163 7.15 -15.67 12.05
N VAL A 164 7.61 -16.59 11.22
CA VAL A 164 6.84 -17.08 10.06
C VAL A 164 6.23 -18.44 10.42
N HIS A 165 4.91 -18.53 10.33
CA HIS A 165 4.13 -19.73 10.56
C HIS A 165 3.63 -20.25 9.21
N VAL A 166 4.09 -21.42 8.82
CA VAL A 166 3.67 -22.08 7.58
C VAL A 166 2.50 -23.02 7.86
N ILE A 167 1.45 -22.90 7.08
CA ILE A 167 0.26 -23.76 7.13
C ILE A 167 0.13 -24.46 5.77
N THR A 168 0.03 -25.78 5.79
CA THR A 168 -0.16 -26.63 4.59
C THR A 168 -1.51 -27.31 4.64
#